data_6e9d0ebf83ef6c2d524d2264c22046f2
#
_entry.id   6e9d0ebf83ef6c2d524d2264c22046f2
#
_cell.length_a   1.000
_cell.length_b   1.000
_cell.length_c   1.000
_cell.angle_alpha   90.00
_cell.angle_beta   90.00
_cell.angle_gamma   90.00
#
_symmetry.space_group_name_H-M   'P 1'
#
loop_
_entity.id
_entity.type
_entity.pdbx_description
1 polymer ?
#
loop_
_entity_poly.entity_id
_entity_poly.type
_entity_poly.pdbx_seq_one_letter_code
_entity_poly.pdbx_strand_id
1 'polypeptide(L)'
;MTAIRLSDGIVKDDVLVVGLGGVGSFAAEFLARAGVGNMTIVDGDVVDITNINRQLPALHSTVGLPKVSLMAARLMDINPELHLTPVQEFLSPERAKEIVTADFDYVLDCIDSVTPKLNLIMAAKRKGVKVISNMGAGGKYDASKVKVTDIRKTDYCPLAKVVRKRLKKEGISSGVKVVYSYERPDESSVKMTDGTNFKKSFYGTNSWMPCLFGLHAAETVVKYLLKKEN
;
A
#
# COMPACT_ATOMS: atom_id res chain seq x y z
N MET A 1 -30.56 2.71 -3.53
CA MET A 1 -30.32 2.96 -2.08
C MET A 1 -29.03 3.72 -1.99
N THR A 2 -29.05 5.00 -1.71
CA THR A 2 -27.84 5.81 -1.57
C THR A 2 -27.16 5.39 -0.27
N ALA A 3 -25.97 4.80 -0.36
CA ALA A 3 -25.19 4.46 0.81
C ALA A 3 -24.90 5.76 1.58
N ILE A 4 -25.13 5.78 2.89
CA ILE A 4 -24.76 6.91 3.76
C ILE A 4 -23.22 6.93 3.81
N ARG A 5 -22.60 7.89 3.12
CA ARG A 5 -21.17 8.13 3.18
C ARG A 5 -20.90 9.08 4.37
N LEU A 6 -19.92 8.75 5.19
CA LEU A 6 -19.44 9.65 6.25
C LEU A 6 -18.69 10.87 5.68
N SER A 7 -18.50 10.94 4.35
CA SER A 7 -17.57 11.86 3.70
C SER A 7 -18.04 12.25 2.31
N ASP A 8 -19.05 13.10 2.22
CA ASP A 8 -19.42 13.74 0.94
C ASP A 8 -18.33 14.72 0.44
N GLY A 9 -17.30 14.97 1.24
CA GLY A 9 -16.28 15.98 1.03
C GLY A 9 -15.01 15.52 0.29
N ILE A 10 -14.68 14.21 0.23
CA ILE A 10 -13.43 13.73 -0.37
C ILE A 10 -13.53 13.35 -1.86
N VAL A 11 -14.58 13.83 -2.52
CA VAL A 11 -14.84 13.58 -3.96
C VAL A 11 -13.87 14.29 -4.91
N LYS A 12 -13.10 15.26 -4.44
CA LYS A 12 -12.13 16.02 -5.25
C LYS A 12 -10.68 15.57 -5.05
N ASP A 13 -10.45 14.78 -4.01
CA ASP A 13 -9.10 14.37 -3.63
C ASP A 13 -8.55 13.29 -4.55
N ASP A 14 -7.24 13.35 -4.80
CA ASP A 14 -6.50 12.46 -5.69
C ASP A 14 -5.49 11.61 -4.90
N VAL A 15 -5.61 10.29 -5.02
CA VAL A 15 -4.83 9.32 -4.26
C VAL A 15 -4.11 8.35 -5.18
N LEU A 16 -2.81 8.18 -4.97
CA LEU A 16 -1.99 7.16 -5.64
C LEU A 16 -1.80 5.94 -4.74
N VAL A 17 -2.22 4.76 -5.21
CA VAL A 17 -1.99 3.47 -4.54
C VAL A 17 -1.05 2.62 -5.37
N VAL A 18 0.11 2.27 -4.82
CA VAL A 18 1.12 1.47 -5.52
C VAL A 18 1.32 0.12 -4.85
N GLY A 19 1.10 -0.95 -5.62
CA GLY A 19 1.07 -2.33 -5.16
C GLY A 19 -0.35 -2.76 -4.75
N LEU A 20 -0.92 -3.74 -5.47
CA LEU A 20 -2.28 -4.26 -5.25
C LEU A 20 -2.27 -5.70 -4.71
N GLY A 21 -1.25 -6.03 -3.93
CA GLY A 21 -1.16 -7.28 -3.19
C GLY A 21 -2.06 -7.33 -1.96
N GLY A 22 -1.68 -8.09 -0.94
CA GLY A 22 -2.48 -8.30 0.29
C GLY A 22 -2.74 -7.05 1.13
N VAL A 23 -1.97 -5.97 0.93
CA VAL A 23 -2.17 -4.70 1.62
C VAL A 23 -2.92 -3.71 0.73
N GLY A 24 -2.40 -3.45 -0.47
CA GLY A 24 -2.91 -2.38 -1.31
C GLY A 24 -4.26 -2.67 -1.94
N SER A 25 -4.60 -3.93 -2.21
CA SER A 25 -5.93 -4.27 -2.70
C SER A 25 -7.04 -3.92 -1.69
N PHE A 26 -6.81 -4.19 -0.41
CA PHE A 26 -7.73 -3.80 0.65
C PHE A 26 -7.73 -2.29 0.87
N ALA A 27 -6.55 -1.63 0.85
CA ALA A 27 -6.47 -0.18 1.00
C ALA A 27 -7.25 0.54 -0.10
N ALA A 28 -7.07 0.15 -1.37
CA ALA A 28 -7.80 0.71 -2.51
C ALA A 28 -9.32 0.51 -2.36
N GLU A 29 -9.77 -0.69 -1.95
CA GLU A 29 -11.18 -0.95 -1.71
C GLU A 29 -11.76 -0.05 -0.61
N PHE A 30 -11.07 0.08 0.53
CA PHE A 30 -11.54 0.95 1.62
C PHE A 30 -11.62 2.42 1.21
N LEU A 31 -10.67 2.91 0.39
CA LEU A 31 -10.70 4.26 -0.15
C LEU A 31 -11.87 4.47 -1.12
N ALA A 32 -12.12 3.53 -2.03
CA ALA A 32 -13.26 3.60 -2.93
C ALA A 32 -14.60 3.59 -2.17
N ARG A 33 -14.73 2.74 -1.14
CA ARG A 33 -15.91 2.69 -0.26
C ARG A 33 -16.07 3.96 0.59
N ALA A 34 -14.97 4.63 0.93
CA ALA A 34 -15.01 5.90 1.64
C ALA A 34 -15.41 7.08 0.75
N GLY A 35 -15.45 6.91 -0.57
CA GLY A 35 -15.91 7.94 -1.50
C GLY A 35 -14.79 8.84 -2.04
N VAL A 36 -13.52 8.40 -2.01
CA VAL A 36 -12.43 9.10 -2.70
C VAL A 36 -12.80 9.27 -4.17
N GLY A 37 -12.65 10.47 -4.71
CA GLY A 37 -13.13 10.80 -6.05
C GLY A 37 -12.16 10.48 -7.17
N ASN A 38 -10.85 10.61 -6.94
CA ASN A 38 -9.85 10.29 -7.95
C ASN A 38 -8.81 9.31 -7.36
N MET A 39 -8.52 8.25 -8.08
CA MET A 39 -7.56 7.25 -7.64
C MET A 39 -6.73 6.72 -8.82
N THR A 40 -5.42 6.73 -8.67
CA THR A 40 -4.51 6.00 -9.55
C THR A 40 -4.05 4.74 -8.83
N ILE A 41 -4.21 3.58 -9.45
CA ILE A 41 -3.76 2.28 -8.93
C ILE A 41 -2.66 1.71 -9.83
N VAL A 42 -1.58 1.22 -9.23
CA VAL A 42 -0.41 0.71 -9.96
C VAL A 42 -0.01 -0.66 -9.46
N ASP A 43 0.07 -1.63 -10.35
CA ASP A 43 0.65 -2.95 -10.08
C ASP A 43 1.06 -3.61 -11.40
N GLY A 44 2.24 -4.21 -11.47
CA GLY A 44 2.73 -4.92 -12.66
C GLY A 44 2.47 -6.41 -12.65
N ASP A 45 2.00 -6.97 -11.51
CA ASP A 45 1.84 -8.42 -11.35
C ASP A 45 0.54 -8.97 -11.94
N VAL A 46 0.58 -10.26 -12.25
CA VAL A 46 -0.60 -11.10 -12.42
C VAL A 46 -0.91 -11.85 -11.11
N VAL A 47 -2.12 -12.37 -10.99
CA VAL A 47 -2.51 -13.22 -9.86
C VAL A 47 -1.77 -14.57 -9.94
N ASP A 48 -1.12 -14.94 -8.85
CA ASP A 48 -0.53 -16.26 -8.66
C ASP A 48 -1.36 -17.08 -7.67
N ILE A 49 -1.38 -18.40 -7.81
CA ILE A 49 -2.14 -19.31 -6.94
C ILE A 49 -1.77 -19.13 -5.45
N THR A 50 -0.52 -18.78 -5.15
CA THR A 50 -0.02 -18.52 -3.79
C THR A 50 -0.52 -17.22 -3.19
N ASN A 51 -1.23 -16.40 -3.95
CA ASN A 51 -1.79 -15.12 -3.49
C ASN A 51 -3.16 -15.29 -2.84
N ILE A 52 -3.87 -16.40 -3.11
CA ILE A 52 -5.27 -16.64 -2.71
C ILE A 52 -5.46 -16.50 -1.20
N ASN A 53 -4.47 -16.86 -0.42
CA ASN A 53 -4.57 -16.83 1.04
C ASN A 53 -4.70 -15.41 1.64
N ARG A 54 -4.39 -14.32 0.85
CA ARG A 54 -4.32 -12.98 1.44
C ARG A 54 -4.58 -11.80 0.49
N GLN A 55 -4.66 -12.01 -0.81
CA GLN A 55 -4.85 -10.92 -1.78
C GLN A 55 -6.29 -10.89 -2.28
N LEU A 56 -6.93 -9.75 -2.19
CA LEU A 56 -8.34 -9.57 -2.55
C LEU A 56 -8.69 -9.99 -3.99
N PRO A 57 -7.85 -9.66 -5.02
CA PRO A 57 -8.14 -10.05 -6.41
C PRO A 57 -7.87 -11.54 -6.69
N ALA A 58 -7.25 -12.27 -5.76
CA ALA A 58 -6.77 -13.61 -5.99
C ALA A 58 -7.81 -14.68 -5.66
N LEU A 59 -8.36 -15.27 -6.69
CA LEU A 59 -9.28 -16.40 -6.65
C LEU A 59 -8.78 -17.48 -7.63
N HIS A 60 -9.27 -18.72 -7.53
CA HIS A 60 -8.94 -19.76 -8.49
C HIS A 60 -9.29 -19.35 -9.94
N SER A 61 -10.39 -18.63 -10.12
CA SER A 61 -10.87 -18.15 -11.42
C SER A 61 -10.08 -16.96 -11.98
N THR A 62 -9.25 -16.30 -11.16
CA THR A 62 -8.50 -15.11 -11.58
C THR A 62 -6.99 -15.35 -11.72
N VAL A 63 -6.50 -16.57 -11.46
CA VAL A 63 -5.09 -16.92 -11.63
C VAL A 63 -4.63 -16.60 -13.06
N GLY A 64 -3.49 -15.91 -13.20
CA GLY A 64 -2.93 -15.46 -14.47
C GLY A 64 -3.47 -14.11 -14.98
N LEU A 65 -4.53 -13.56 -14.39
CA LEU A 65 -5.06 -12.25 -14.79
C LEU A 65 -4.31 -11.09 -14.10
N PRO A 66 -4.18 -9.92 -14.77
CA PRO A 66 -3.54 -8.75 -14.18
C PRO A 66 -4.27 -8.25 -12.94
N LYS A 67 -3.54 -8.06 -11.83
CA LYS A 67 -4.12 -7.57 -10.56
C LYS A 67 -4.79 -6.22 -10.71
N VAL A 68 -4.16 -5.32 -11.46
CA VAL A 68 -4.67 -3.96 -11.69
C VAL A 68 -6.02 -3.97 -12.40
N SER A 69 -6.21 -4.83 -13.42
CA SER A 69 -7.47 -4.93 -14.16
C SER A 69 -8.60 -5.47 -13.29
N LEU A 70 -8.30 -6.51 -12.49
CA LEU A 70 -9.27 -7.10 -11.55
C LEU A 70 -9.70 -6.10 -10.48
N MET A 71 -8.73 -5.37 -9.93
CA MET A 71 -9.03 -4.34 -8.93
C MET A 71 -9.78 -3.16 -9.56
N ALA A 72 -9.43 -2.74 -10.78
CA ALA A 72 -10.15 -1.66 -11.47
C ALA A 72 -11.64 -2.00 -11.65
N ALA A 73 -11.94 -3.19 -12.17
CA ALA A 73 -13.32 -3.65 -12.33
C ALA A 73 -14.07 -3.64 -10.98
N ARG A 74 -13.44 -4.17 -9.93
CA ARG A 74 -14.02 -4.23 -8.58
C ARG A 74 -14.26 -2.84 -7.97
N LEU A 75 -13.31 -1.92 -8.09
CA LEU A 75 -13.42 -0.58 -7.52
C LEU A 75 -14.51 0.25 -8.22
N MET A 76 -14.64 0.11 -9.54
CA MET A 76 -15.70 0.75 -10.32
C MET A 76 -17.09 0.19 -10.01
N ASP A 77 -17.20 -1.09 -9.70
CA ASP A 77 -18.46 -1.70 -9.26
C ASP A 77 -18.87 -1.24 -7.84
N ILE A 78 -17.87 -0.97 -6.98
CA ILE A 78 -18.09 -0.43 -5.63
C ILE A 78 -18.47 1.06 -5.68
N ASN A 79 -17.76 1.85 -6.48
CA ASN A 79 -17.97 3.30 -6.61
C ASN A 79 -17.94 3.71 -8.08
N PRO A 80 -19.09 3.70 -8.77
CA PRO A 80 -19.17 4.09 -10.19
C PRO A 80 -18.80 5.55 -10.47
N GLU A 81 -18.79 6.40 -9.45
CA GLU A 81 -18.41 7.82 -9.57
C GLU A 81 -16.90 8.05 -9.42
N LEU A 82 -16.13 7.00 -9.12
CA LEU A 82 -14.67 7.08 -8.97
C LEU A 82 -13.98 7.32 -10.32
N HIS A 83 -13.22 8.39 -10.42
CA HIS A 83 -12.30 8.60 -11.54
C HIS A 83 -11.04 7.77 -11.31
N LEU A 84 -11.02 6.56 -11.92
CA LEU A 84 -9.97 5.57 -11.71
C LEU A 84 -9.00 5.53 -12.89
N THR A 85 -7.71 5.63 -12.59
CA THR A 85 -6.61 5.45 -13.55
C THR A 85 -5.83 4.17 -13.21
N PRO A 86 -6.09 3.03 -13.88
CA PRO A 86 -5.33 1.81 -13.69
C PRO A 86 -4.03 1.82 -14.52
N VAL A 87 -2.90 1.47 -13.90
CA VAL A 87 -1.57 1.45 -14.52
C VAL A 87 -0.92 0.09 -14.29
N GLN A 88 -0.76 -0.69 -15.37
CA GLN A 88 -0.16 -2.03 -15.32
C GLN A 88 1.35 -1.96 -15.57
N GLU A 89 2.12 -1.66 -14.53
CA GLU A 89 3.57 -1.60 -14.63
C GLU A 89 4.27 -1.82 -13.29
N PHE A 90 5.53 -2.25 -13.35
CA PHE A 90 6.46 -2.19 -12.21
C PHE A 90 7.17 -0.84 -12.20
N LEU A 91 7.21 -0.18 -11.04
CA LEU A 91 7.87 1.12 -10.95
C LEU A 91 9.39 0.99 -10.91
N SER A 92 10.04 1.45 -12.00
CA SER A 92 11.47 1.77 -11.98
C SER A 92 11.73 3.03 -11.14
N PRO A 93 13.00 3.32 -10.79
CA PRO A 93 13.34 4.58 -10.10
C PRO A 93 12.92 5.85 -10.86
N GLU A 94 13.05 5.82 -12.17
CA GLU A 94 12.66 6.92 -13.08
C GLU A 94 11.14 7.06 -13.08
N ARG A 95 10.45 5.94 -13.28
CA ARG A 95 9.00 5.91 -13.34
C ARG A 95 8.34 6.35 -12.03
N ALA A 96 8.96 6.01 -10.88
CA ALA A 96 8.47 6.50 -9.58
C ALA A 96 8.55 8.04 -9.45
N LYS A 97 9.54 8.69 -10.08
CA LYS A 97 9.65 10.16 -10.09
C LYS A 97 8.64 10.82 -11.01
N GLU A 98 8.28 10.15 -12.12
CA GLU A 98 7.33 10.64 -13.11
C GLU A 98 5.89 10.49 -12.61
N ILE A 99 5.52 9.30 -12.11
CA ILE A 99 4.15 9.00 -11.72
C ILE A 99 3.69 9.79 -10.49
N VAL A 100 4.61 10.12 -9.57
CA VAL A 100 4.29 10.98 -8.43
C VAL A 100 4.33 12.43 -8.87
N THR A 101 3.18 13.04 -9.08
CA THR A 101 3.03 14.47 -9.34
C THR A 101 2.65 15.23 -8.07
N ALA A 102 2.73 16.56 -8.10
CA ALA A 102 2.33 17.40 -6.97
C ALA A 102 0.80 17.50 -6.81
N ASP A 103 0.05 16.98 -7.78
CA ASP A 103 -1.42 17.03 -7.79
C ASP A 103 -2.04 15.98 -6.87
N PHE A 104 -1.29 14.92 -6.55
CA PHE A 104 -1.75 13.93 -5.57
C PHE A 104 -1.80 14.50 -4.16
N ASP A 105 -2.89 14.27 -3.49
CA ASP A 105 -3.06 14.59 -2.06
C ASP A 105 -2.34 13.61 -1.16
N TYR A 106 -2.34 12.34 -1.58
CA TYR A 106 -1.72 11.29 -0.79
C TYR A 106 -1.18 10.13 -1.65
N VAL A 107 -0.03 9.60 -1.25
CA VAL A 107 0.57 8.38 -1.84
C VAL A 107 0.53 7.26 -0.81
N LEU A 108 -0.06 6.11 -1.19
CA LEU A 108 -0.01 4.86 -0.42
C LEU A 108 1.02 3.93 -1.05
N ASP A 109 2.10 3.68 -0.33
CA ASP A 109 3.10 2.69 -0.69
C ASP A 109 2.75 1.35 -0.05
N CYS A 110 2.30 0.42 -0.91
CA CYS A 110 1.98 -0.96 -0.55
C CYS A 110 2.97 -1.97 -1.16
N ILE A 111 4.12 -1.49 -1.63
CA ILE A 111 5.17 -2.32 -2.24
C ILE A 111 5.89 -3.10 -1.14
N ASP A 112 6.22 -4.35 -1.40
CA ASP A 112 6.93 -5.23 -0.46
C ASP A 112 8.45 -5.29 -0.71
N SER A 113 8.93 -4.77 -1.83
CA SER A 113 10.34 -4.72 -2.22
C SER A 113 10.99 -3.40 -1.80
N VAL A 114 12.23 -3.47 -1.28
CA VAL A 114 12.90 -2.32 -0.65
C VAL A 114 13.20 -1.19 -1.63
N THR A 115 13.78 -1.49 -2.78
CA THR A 115 14.26 -0.46 -3.71
C THR A 115 13.12 0.36 -4.33
N PRO A 116 12.07 -0.24 -4.94
CA PRO A 116 10.96 0.54 -5.47
C PRO A 116 10.20 1.29 -4.36
N LYS A 117 10.03 0.70 -3.18
CA LYS A 117 9.46 1.37 -1.99
C LYS A 117 10.22 2.66 -1.64
N LEU A 118 11.54 2.61 -1.58
CA LEU A 118 12.37 3.78 -1.29
C LEU A 118 12.22 4.87 -2.36
N ASN A 119 12.23 4.47 -3.64
CA ASN A 119 12.08 5.41 -4.75
C ASN A 119 10.74 6.13 -4.68
N LEU A 120 9.65 5.42 -4.39
CA LEU A 120 8.32 5.99 -4.25
C LEU A 120 8.24 6.97 -3.06
N ILE A 121 8.74 6.58 -1.89
CA ILE A 121 8.78 7.45 -0.70
C ILE A 121 9.59 8.73 -1.00
N MET A 122 10.79 8.58 -1.61
CA MET A 122 11.63 9.72 -1.96
C MET A 122 10.98 10.63 -3.00
N ALA A 123 10.31 10.07 -4.00
CA ALA A 123 9.57 10.84 -5.00
C ALA A 123 8.47 11.69 -4.35
N ALA A 124 7.64 11.08 -3.50
CA ALA A 124 6.59 11.77 -2.76
C ALA A 124 7.18 12.89 -1.87
N LYS A 125 8.25 12.62 -1.13
CA LYS A 125 8.89 13.63 -0.27
C LYS A 125 9.48 14.80 -1.07
N ARG A 126 10.09 14.55 -2.22
CA ARG A 126 10.65 15.61 -3.10
C ARG A 126 9.56 16.50 -3.71
N LYS A 127 8.38 15.93 -3.99
CA LYS A 127 7.22 16.66 -4.53
C LYS A 127 6.36 17.32 -3.43
N GLY A 128 6.70 17.13 -2.16
CA GLY A 128 5.91 17.65 -1.03
C GLY A 128 4.58 16.91 -0.77
N VAL A 129 4.35 15.79 -1.47
CA VAL A 129 3.14 14.98 -1.34
C VAL A 129 3.19 14.15 -0.04
N LYS A 130 2.06 14.00 0.62
CA LYS A 130 1.95 13.13 1.80
C LYS A 130 2.12 11.67 1.40
N VAL A 131 2.80 10.90 2.23
CA VAL A 131 3.02 9.47 1.99
C VAL A 131 2.80 8.65 3.24
N ILE A 132 2.14 7.50 3.07
CA ILE A 132 2.11 6.42 4.06
C ILE A 132 2.66 5.15 3.43
N SER A 133 3.60 4.51 4.12
CA SER A 133 4.28 3.31 3.62
C SER A 133 4.00 2.12 4.53
N ASN A 134 3.54 1.03 3.94
CA ASN A 134 3.26 -0.20 4.68
C ASN A 134 4.53 -1.02 4.84
N MET A 135 4.84 -1.40 6.08
CA MET A 135 6.00 -2.22 6.40
C MET A 135 5.68 -3.72 6.30
N GLY A 136 6.56 -4.58 6.79
CA GLY A 136 6.38 -6.03 6.67
C GLY A 136 5.26 -6.56 7.56
N ALA A 137 4.26 -7.19 6.94
CA ALA A 137 3.16 -7.89 7.62
C ALA A 137 3.43 -9.38 7.85
N GLY A 138 4.40 -9.96 7.13
CA GLY A 138 4.72 -11.38 7.23
C GLY A 138 5.35 -11.79 8.56
N GLY A 139 5.13 -13.04 8.98
CA GLY A 139 5.60 -13.61 10.24
C GLY A 139 4.94 -13.01 11.48
N LYS A 140 3.75 -12.43 11.34
CA LYS A 140 3.04 -11.73 12.41
C LYS A 140 1.59 -12.18 12.48
N TYR A 141 1.04 -12.23 13.69
CA TYR A 141 -0.28 -12.80 13.96
C TYR A 141 -1.15 -11.90 14.85
N ASP A 142 -0.53 -11.03 15.65
CA ASP A 142 -1.23 -10.23 16.65
C ASP A 142 -1.71 -8.90 16.03
N ALA A 143 -3.00 -8.87 15.74
CA ALA A 143 -3.70 -7.70 15.19
C ALA A 143 -3.59 -6.45 16.08
N SER A 144 -3.56 -6.63 17.40
CA SER A 144 -3.50 -5.55 18.39
C SER A 144 -2.18 -4.78 18.37
N LYS A 145 -1.14 -5.37 17.77
CA LYS A 145 0.19 -4.76 17.64
C LYS A 145 0.40 -3.94 16.37
N VAL A 146 -0.62 -3.85 15.51
CA VAL A 146 -0.55 -2.99 14.31
C VAL A 146 -0.83 -1.54 14.71
N LYS A 147 0.01 -0.63 14.23
CA LYS A 147 -0.17 0.81 14.49
C LYS A 147 0.42 1.68 13.37
N VAL A 148 -0.04 2.92 13.31
CA VAL A 148 0.51 3.98 12.46
C VAL A 148 1.45 4.85 13.27
N THR A 149 2.64 5.11 12.73
CA THR A 149 3.65 5.96 13.37
C THR A 149 4.59 6.60 12.34
N ASP A 150 5.53 7.41 12.79
CA ASP A 150 6.67 7.85 11.98
C ASP A 150 7.69 6.73 11.84
N ILE A 151 8.33 6.59 10.66
CA ILE A 151 9.34 5.56 10.36
C ILE A 151 10.48 5.52 11.40
N ARG A 152 10.86 6.67 11.97
CA ARG A 152 11.91 6.79 12.99
C ARG A 152 11.57 6.07 14.30
N LYS A 153 10.28 5.90 14.59
CA LYS A 153 9.75 5.29 15.83
C LYS A 153 9.43 3.79 15.69
N THR A 154 9.83 3.17 14.56
CA THR A 154 9.61 1.74 14.34
C THR A 154 10.67 0.88 15.03
N ASP A 155 10.25 -0.30 15.50
CA ASP A 155 11.07 -1.33 16.12
C ASP A 155 10.70 -2.73 15.57
N TYR A 156 11.47 -3.75 15.91
CA TYR A 156 11.25 -5.18 15.61
C TYR A 156 10.87 -5.57 14.17
N CYS A 157 10.65 -4.62 13.25
CA CYS A 157 10.33 -4.92 11.86
C CYS A 157 11.58 -4.85 10.98
N PRO A 158 12.04 -5.98 10.39
CA PRO A 158 13.24 -6.01 9.54
C PRO A 158 13.16 -5.06 8.34
N LEU A 159 12.00 -5.05 7.64
CA LEU A 159 11.79 -4.16 6.50
C LEU A 159 11.86 -2.68 6.93
N ALA A 160 11.19 -2.30 8.01
CA ALA A 160 11.24 -0.93 8.52
C ALA A 160 12.67 -0.51 8.91
N LYS A 161 13.46 -1.41 9.49
CA LYS A 161 14.87 -1.17 9.83
C LYS A 161 15.69 -0.82 8.59
N VAL A 162 15.52 -1.58 7.51
CA VAL A 162 16.25 -1.36 6.24
C VAL A 162 15.79 -0.06 5.59
N VAL A 163 14.48 0.17 5.47
CA VAL A 163 13.91 1.38 4.87
C VAL A 163 14.38 2.62 5.65
N ARG A 164 14.24 2.63 6.97
CA ARG A 164 14.70 3.73 7.84
C ARG A 164 16.19 4.05 7.65
N LYS A 165 17.06 3.00 7.62
CA LYS A 165 18.50 3.17 7.43
C LYS A 165 18.83 3.80 6.07
N ARG A 166 18.15 3.37 5.00
CA ARG A 166 18.38 3.89 3.66
C ARG A 166 17.83 5.31 3.48
N LEU A 167 16.62 5.59 3.98
CA LEU A 167 16.04 6.95 3.96
C LEU A 167 16.92 7.95 4.70
N LYS A 168 17.52 7.55 5.84
CA LYS A 168 18.47 8.41 6.58
C LYS A 168 19.69 8.79 5.74
N LYS A 169 20.21 7.88 4.89
CA LYS A 169 21.31 8.18 3.96
C LYS A 169 20.93 9.22 2.90
N GLU A 170 19.65 9.26 2.54
CA GLU A 170 19.07 10.24 1.59
C GLU A 170 18.59 11.53 2.28
N GLY A 171 19.00 11.76 3.55
CA GLY A 171 18.62 12.95 4.30
C GLY A 171 17.20 12.92 4.89
N ILE A 172 16.46 11.81 4.73
CA ILE A 172 15.08 11.67 5.22
C ILE A 172 15.11 10.89 6.53
N SER A 173 15.12 11.59 7.66
CA SER A 173 15.17 10.99 8.99
C SER A 173 13.80 10.89 9.69
N SER A 174 12.79 11.63 9.20
CA SER A 174 11.44 11.68 9.78
C SER A 174 10.41 12.17 8.76
N GLY A 175 9.14 12.26 9.17
CA GLY A 175 8.06 12.78 8.34
C GLY A 175 7.58 11.78 7.27
N VAL A 176 7.83 10.50 7.48
CA VAL A 176 7.25 9.40 6.69
C VAL A 176 6.36 8.58 7.61
N LYS A 177 5.05 8.65 7.41
CA LYS A 177 4.10 7.78 8.12
C LYS A 177 4.25 6.34 7.64
N VAL A 178 4.18 5.41 8.57
CA VAL A 178 4.20 3.98 8.25
C VAL A 178 3.14 3.22 9.02
N VAL A 179 2.59 2.19 8.38
CA VAL A 179 1.85 1.13 9.08
C VAL A 179 2.82 0.01 9.38
N TYR A 180 2.91 -0.40 10.62
CA TYR A 180 3.76 -1.53 11.02
C TYR A 180 3.21 -2.22 12.26
N SER A 181 3.64 -3.44 12.51
CA SER A 181 3.42 -4.11 13.79
C SER A 181 4.72 -4.18 14.57
N TYR A 182 4.67 -3.89 15.87
CA TYR A 182 5.81 -4.05 16.78
C TYR A 182 5.96 -5.48 17.32
N GLU A 183 5.19 -6.41 16.81
CA GLU A 183 5.40 -7.85 17.01
C GLU A 183 6.71 -8.29 16.37
N ARG A 184 7.49 -9.12 17.05
CA ARG A 184 8.64 -9.78 16.45
C ARG A 184 8.14 -10.81 15.44
N PRO A 185 8.68 -10.80 14.20
CA PRO A 185 8.24 -11.81 13.23
C PRO A 185 8.64 -13.21 13.68
N ASP A 186 7.78 -14.17 13.40
CA ASP A 186 8.08 -15.59 13.61
C ASP A 186 9.11 -16.05 12.56
N GLU A 187 10.34 -16.25 13.02
CA GLU A 187 11.46 -16.67 12.17
C GLU A 187 11.27 -18.08 11.59
N SER A 188 10.46 -18.93 12.19
CA SER A 188 10.16 -20.26 11.67
C SER A 188 9.36 -20.21 10.37
N SER A 189 8.65 -19.11 10.13
CA SER A 189 7.86 -18.89 8.92
C SER A 189 8.68 -18.37 7.71
N VAL A 190 10.00 -18.19 7.87
CA VAL A 190 10.89 -17.71 6.79
C VAL A 190 11.06 -18.78 5.73
N LYS A 191 10.85 -18.40 4.47
CA LYS A 191 11.16 -19.21 3.30
C LYS A 191 12.19 -18.49 2.44
N MET A 192 13.22 -19.23 2.01
CA MET A 192 14.18 -18.73 1.04
C MET A 192 13.58 -18.77 -0.35
N THR A 193 13.95 -17.82 -1.20
CA THR A 193 13.59 -17.78 -2.61
C THR A 193 14.81 -18.15 -3.47
N ASP A 194 14.58 -18.44 -4.73
CA ASP A 194 15.60 -18.64 -5.75
C ASP A 194 16.35 -17.36 -6.16
N GLY A 195 16.01 -16.21 -5.54
CA GLY A 195 16.59 -14.91 -5.84
C GLY A 195 15.95 -14.18 -7.02
N THR A 196 14.98 -14.77 -7.70
CA THR A 196 14.13 -14.06 -8.67
C THR A 196 13.32 -12.97 -7.97
N ASN A 197 12.93 -11.92 -8.68
CA ASN A 197 12.12 -10.83 -8.14
C ASN A 197 12.78 -10.02 -7.00
N PHE A 198 14.12 -9.94 -6.94
CA PHE A 198 14.87 -9.13 -5.97
C PHE A 198 14.61 -9.46 -4.49
N LYS A 199 14.02 -10.61 -4.18
CA LYS A 199 13.77 -11.09 -2.83
C LYS A 199 14.64 -12.29 -2.53
N LYS A 200 15.40 -12.24 -1.43
CA LYS A 200 16.20 -13.37 -0.94
C LYS A 200 15.40 -14.32 -0.06
N SER A 201 14.40 -13.80 0.62
CA SER A 201 13.53 -14.55 1.52
C SER A 201 12.21 -13.81 1.74
N PHE A 202 11.20 -14.52 2.17
CA PHE A 202 9.94 -13.93 2.63
C PHE A 202 9.46 -14.68 3.90
N TYR A 203 8.67 -13.98 4.70
CA TYR A 203 7.95 -14.57 5.81
C TYR A 203 6.60 -15.12 5.35
N GLY A 204 6.17 -16.23 5.91
CA GLY A 204 4.79 -16.68 5.76
C GLY A 204 3.82 -15.57 6.19
N THR A 205 2.68 -15.47 5.54
CA THR A 205 1.72 -14.41 5.79
C THR A 205 0.32 -15.01 5.89
N ASN A 206 -0.45 -14.59 6.89
CA ASN A 206 -1.86 -14.93 7.03
C ASN A 206 -2.75 -13.93 6.26
N SER A 207 -4.06 -14.15 6.29
CA SER A 207 -5.02 -13.33 5.55
C SER A 207 -5.29 -11.97 6.20
N TRP A 208 -5.32 -11.89 7.54
CA TRP A 208 -5.78 -10.70 8.26
C TRP A 208 -4.72 -9.62 8.44
N MET A 209 -3.45 -9.98 8.66
CA MET A 209 -2.41 -8.98 8.90
C MET A 209 -2.21 -8.01 7.74
N PRO A 210 -2.09 -8.45 6.47
CA PRO A 210 -2.03 -7.53 5.33
C PRO A 210 -3.29 -6.68 5.19
N CYS A 211 -4.46 -7.27 5.40
CA CYS A 211 -5.74 -6.56 5.36
C CYS A 211 -5.77 -5.41 6.40
N LEU A 212 -5.34 -5.67 7.64
CA LEU A 212 -5.26 -4.67 8.70
C LEU A 212 -4.29 -3.54 8.35
N PHE A 213 -3.16 -3.85 7.72
CA PHE A 213 -2.24 -2.82 7.24
C PHE A 213 -2.91 -1.94 6.20
N GLY A 214 -3.63 -2.53 5.24
CA GLY A 214 -4.42 -1.80 4.25
C GLY A 214 -5.49 -0.91 4.89
N LEU A 215 -6.22 -1.44 5.87
CA LEU A 215 -7.23 -0.70 6.63
C LEU A 215 -6.65 0.53 7.34
N HIS A 216 -5.56 0.36 8.10
CA HIS A 216 -4.91 1.47 8.80
C HIS A 216 -4.32 2.51 7.85
N ALA A 217 -3.82 2.09 6.68
CA ALA A 217 -3.36 3.00 5.65
C ALA A 217 -4.52 3.84 5.10
N ALA A 218 -5.61 3.18 4.69
CA ALA A 218 -6.81 3.86 4.18
C ALA A 218 -7.43 4.79 5.23
N GLU A 219 -7.60 4.34 6.48
CA GLU A 219 -8.07 5.17 7.60
C GLU A 219 -7.24 6.45 7.75
N THR A 220 -5.91 6.30 7.69
CA THR A 220 -4.99 7.46 7.83
C THR A 220 -5.19 8.47 6.70
N VAL A 221 -5.36 7.98 5.47
CA VAL A 221 -5.60 8.83 4.30
C VAL A 221 -6.94 9.53 4.41
N VAL A 222 -8.02 8.80 4.63
CA VAL A 222 -9.37 9.38 4.77
C VAL A 222 -9.41 10.44 5.87
N LYS A 223 -8.82 10.16 7.05
CA LYS A 223 -8.72 11.16 8.13
C LYS A 223 -7.92 12.41 7.75
N TYR A 224 -6.93 12.28 6.88
CA TYR A 224 -6.17 13.43 6.39
C TYR A 224 -7.01 14.25 5.40
N LEU A 225 -7.65 13.60 4.43
CA LEU A 225 -8.46 14.26 3.41
C LEU A 225 -9.62 15.04 4.03
N LEU A 226 -10.36 14.40 4.94
CA LEU A 226 -11.45 15.07 5.68
C LEU A 226 -11.01 16.29 6.51
N LYS A 227 -9.74 16.35 6.97
CA LYS A 227 -9.22 17.50 7.71
C LYS A 227 -8.72 18.61 6.80
N LYS A 228 -8.41 18.32 5.55
CA LYS A 228 -7.97 19.31 4.57
C LYS A 228 -9.12 20.21 4.14
N GLU A 229 -10.35 19.71 4.20
CA GLU A 229 -11.55 20.41 3.78
C GLU A 229 -12.19 21.29 4.89
N ASN A 230 -11.79 21.07 6.15
CA ASN A 230 -12.20 21.90 7.30
C ASN A 230 -11.10 22.90 7.66
#